data_d438f6460e2a971c64da433dce6ea1bf
#
_entry.id   d438f6460e2a971c64da433dce6ea1bf
#
_cell.length_a   1.000
_cell.length_b   1.000
_cell.length_c   1.000
_cell.angle_alpha   90.00
_cell.angle_beta   90.00
_cell.angle_gamma   90.00
#
_symmetry.space_group_name_H-M   'P 1'
#
loop_
_entity.id
_entity.type
_entity.pdbx_description
1 polymer ?
#
loop_
_entity_poly.entity_id
_entity_poly.type
_entity_poly.pdbx_seq_one_letter_code
_entity_poly.pdbx_strand_id
1 'polypeptide(L)'
;SLTVVANSIVETTLTNPYEHLNLLVDDWEFYPANNVGSNYAEYLAASHLVSRETEALELAREAKSQPDMSVASYLIALNQLIYSRLEYQPGSTNVHSTLKDVFRDMGGVCQDFAHVMLAACRSCGIPSRYVSGYLYTAPGRESLHAEEATHAWVECLLPDGEWHGFDPTNNLLA
;
A
#
# COMPACT_ATOMS: atom_id res chain seq x y z
N SER A 1 -23.65 18.66 -22.15
CA SER A 1 -22.82 18.22 -21.03
C SER A 1 -23.60 17.25 -20.17
N LEU A 2 -22.99 16.17 -19.74
CA LEU A 2 -23.55 15.24 -18.77
C LEU A 2 -22.92 15.55 -17.42
N THR A 3 -23.75 15.80 -16.40
CA THR A 3 -23.28 15.95 -15.01
C THR A 3 -23.82 14.77 -14.20
N VAL A 4 -22.93 14.04 -13.55
CA VAL A 4 -23.28 12.95 -12.63
C VAL A 4 -22.87 13.40 -11.23
N VAL A 5 -23.81 13.36 -10.29
CA VAL A 5 -23.55 13.69 -8.87
C VAL A 5 -23.87 12.43 -8.04
N ALA A 6 -22.90 11.99 -7.26
CA ALA A 6 -23.07 10.92 -6.28
C ALA A 6 -22.92 11.49 -4.87
N ASN A 7 -23.89 11.21 -4.01
CA ASN A 7 -23.84 11.57 -2.58
C ASN A 7 -23.86 10.28 -1.78
N SER A 8 -22.90 10.11 -0.87
CA SER A 8 -22.85 8.96 0.02
C SER A 8 -22.51 9.40 1.45
N ILE A 9 -23.06 8.68 2.42
CA ILE A 9 -22.73 8.83 3.84
C ILE A 9 -21.99 7.54 4.22
N VAL A 10 -20.80 7.69 4.78
CA VAL A 10 -19.94 6.58 5.21
C VAL A 10 -19.69 6.71 6.70
N GLU A 11 -19.88 5.60 7.41
CA GLU A 11 -19.53 5.47 8.82
C GLU A 11 -18.41 4.45 8.94
N THR A 12 -17.27 4.86 9.54
CA THR A 12 -16.16 3.95 9.83
C THR A 12 -16.36 3.38 11.25
N THR A 13 -16.37 2.07 11.36
CA THR A 13 -16.56 1.37 12.64
C THR A 13 -15.24 0.95 13.29
N LEU A 14 -14.13 0.98 12.54
CA LEU A 14 -12.82 0.60 13.05
C LEU A 14 -12.22 1.76 13.87
N THR A 15 -12.03 1.56 15.16
CA THR A 15 -11.50 2.59 16.08
C THR A 15 -9.98 2.57 16.19
N ASN A 16 -9.38 1.39 16.03
CA ASN A 16 -7.92 1.20 16.07
C ASN A 16 -7.48 0.10 15.09
N PRO A 17 -6.98 0.46 13.91
CA PRO A 17 -6.53 -0.51 12.91
C PRO A 17 -5.32 -1.35 13.37
N TYR A 18 -4.57 -0.90 14.37
CA TYR A 18 -3.40 -1.63 14.90
C TYR A 18 -3.78 -2.75 15.88
N GLU A 19 -4.97 -2.71 16.48
CA GLU A 19 -5.37 -3.65 17.52
C GLU A 19 -5.38 -5.10 17.03
N HIS A 20 -5.85 -5.32 15.82
CA HIS A 20 -5.90 -6.65 15.21
C HIS A 20 -4.53 -7.12 14.70
N LEU A 21 -3.69 -6.22 14.20
CA LEU A 21 -2.35 -6.57 13.68
C LEU A 21 -1.42 -7.10 14.76
N ASN A 22 -1.54 -6.64 16.00
CA ASN A 22 -0.71 -7.11 17.11
C ASN A 22 -1.05 -8.53 17.59
N LEU A 23 -2.21 -9.05 17.19
CA LEU A 23 -2.68 -10.40 17.55
C LEU A 23 -2.35 -11.44 16.48
N LEU A 24 -1.87 -11.02 15.32
CA LEU A 24 -1.56 -11.94 14.23
C LEU A 24 -0.30 -12.73 14.58
N VAL A 25 -0.48 -14.03 14.68
CA VAL A 25 0.63 -14.98 14.82
C VAL A 25 1.50 -14.89 13.58
N ASP A 26 2.80 -14.87 13.77
CA ASP A 26 3.78 -14.85 12.71
C ASP A 26 3.72 -16.13 11.89
N ASP A 27 3.19 -16.05 10.68
CA ASP A 27 3.10 -17.21 9.82
C ASP A 27 3.32 -16.89 8.34
N TRP A 28 4.59 -16.77 7.95
CA TRP A 28 4.98 -16.74 6.53
C TRP A 28 4.60 -18.03 5.79
N GLU A 29 4.43 -19.14 6.52
CA GLU A 29 3.99 -20.42 5.97
C GLU A 29 2.51 -20.40 5.54
N PHE A 30 1.76 -19.39 5.98
CA PHE A 30 0.37 -19.18 5.52
C PHE A 30 0.26 -19.18 3.99
N TYR A 31 1.15 -18.51 3.30
CA TYR A 31 1.06 -18.34 1.85
C TYR A 31 1.26 -19.64 1.08
N PRO A 32 2.33 -20.42 1.28
CA PRO A 32 2.46 -21.73 0.64
C PRO A 32 1.43 -22.74 1.12
N ALA A 33 1.10 -22.78 2.43
CA ALA A 33 0.18 -23.75 3.01
C ALA A 33 -1.26 -23.64 2.47
N ASN A 34 -1.70 -22.42 2.14
CA ASN A 34 -3.04 -22.15 1.61
C ASN A 34 -3.09 -22.00 0.09
N ASN A 35 -2.04 -22.42 -0.64
CA ASN A 35 -1.94 -22.27 -2.10
C ASN A 35 -2.23 -20.82 -2.57
N VAL A 36 -1.77 -19.85 -1.81
CA VAL A 36 -2.04 -18.43 -2.07
C VAL A 36 -1.56 -18.03 -3.46
N GLY A 37 -0.43 -18.59 -3.92
CA GLY A 37 0.07 -18.36 -5.27
C GLY A 37 -0.91 -18.71 -6.40
N SER A 38 -1.78 -19.71 -6.19
CA SER A 38 -2.80 -20.10 -7.17
C SER A 38 -4.12 -19.35 -6.95
N ASN A 39 -4.56 -19.23 -5.71
CA ASN A 39 -5.86 -18.66 -5.36
C ASN A 39 -5.90 -17.13 -5.53
N TYR A 40 -4.73 -16.47 -5.40
CA TYR A 40 -4.59 -15.03 -5.46
C TYR A 40 -3.59 -14.59 -6.54
N ALA A 41 -3.46 -15.38 -7.64
CA ALA A 41 -2.48 -15.13 -8.71
C ALA A 41 -2.57 -13.72 -9.30
N GLU A 42 -3.77 -13.18 -9.44
CA GLU A 42 -4.00 -11.83 -9.96
C GLU A 42 -3.41 -10.74 -9.05
N TYR A 43 -3.42 -10.95 -7.74
CA TYR A 43 -2.87 -10.02 -6.73
C TYR A 43 -1.36 -10.15 -6.54
N LEU A 44 -0.74 -11.13 -7.20
CA LEU A 44 0.71 -11.36 -7.24
C LEU A 44 1.31 -10.99 -8.60
N ALA A 45 0.46 -10.82 -9.62
CA ALA A 45 0.89 -10.56 -10.98
C ALA A 45 1.46 -9.13 -11.12
N ALA A 46 2.53 -9.02 -11.91
CA ALA A 46 3.00 -7.73 -12.39
C ALA A 46 2.01 -7.14 -13.41
N SER A 47 1.98 -5.81 -13.48
CA SER A 47 1.21 -5.06 -14.47
C SER A 47 2.08 -3.98 -15.10
N HIS A 48 1.53 -3.22 -16.04
CA HIS A 48 2.24 -2.11 -16.67
C HIS A 48 2.67 -1.04 -15.64
N LEU A 49 1.81 -0.71 -14.68
CA LEU A 49 2.09 0.30 -13.64
C LEU A 49 2.80 -0.31 -12.41
N VAL A 50 2.73 -1.62 -12.23
CA VAL A 50 3.36 -2.34 -11.11
C VAL A 50 4.29 -3.40 -11.71
N SER A 51 5.35 -2.93 -12.35
CA SER A 51 6.39 -3.77 -12.94
C SER A 51 7.32 -4.36 -11.87
N ARG A 52 8.07 -5.39 -12.24
CA ARG A 52 9.09 -5.98 -11.36
C ARG A 52 10.38 -5.17 -11.50
N GLU A 53 10.60 -4.25 -10.58
CA GLU A 53 11.80 -3.43 -10.53
C GLU A 53 12.75 -3.92 -9.44
N THR A 54 14.05 -3.81 -9.71
CA THR A 54 15.09 -4.21 -8.74
C THR A 54 15.01 -3.38 -7.47
N GLU A 55 14.75 -2.10 -7.60
CA GLU A 55 14.61 -1.14 -6.50
C GLU A 55 13.47 -1.51 -5.55
N ALA A 56 12.34 -1.97 -6.08
CA ALA A 56 11.23 -2.47 -5.27
C ALA A 56 11.62 -3.72 -4.48
N LEU A 57 12.37 -4.64 -5.10
CA LEU A 57 12.90 -5.83 -4.43
C LEU A 57 13.95 -5.47 -3.36
N GLU A 58 14.75 -4.45 -3.59
CA GLU A 58 15.72 -3.95 -2.61
C GLU A 58 15.01 -3.34 -1.39
N LEU A 59 13.97 -2.51 -1.59
CA LEU A 59 13.13 -2.00 -0.50
C LEU A 59 12.50 -3.15 0.30
N ALA A 60 11.97 -4.16 -0.38
CA ALA A 60 11.37 -5.32 0.25
C ALA A 60 12.38 -6.10 1.13
N ARG A 61 13.62 -6.25 0.67
CA ARG A 61 14.70 -6.88 1.43
C ARG A 61 15.15 -6.04 2.61
N GLU A 62 15.27 -4.73 2.44
CA GLU A 62 15.66 -3.79 3.48
C GLU A 62 14.62 -3.75 4.61
N ALA A 63 13.32 -3.76 4.26
CA ALA A 63 12.24 -3.80 5.25
C ALA A 63 12.28 -5.07 6.12
N LYS A 64 12.76 -6.20 5.57
CA LYS A 64 12.93 -7.46 6.31
C LYS A 64 14.22 -7.45 7.13
N SER A 65 14.27 -6.60 8.15
CA SER A 65 15.46 -6.36 8.96
C SER A 65 15.83 -7.52 9.89
N GLN A 66 14.89 -8.43 10.20
CA GLN A 66 15.10 -9.60 11.08
C GLN A 66 14.53 -10.87 10.44
N PRO A 67 15.19 -12.03 10.62
CA PRO A 67 14.76 -13.28 10.00
C PRO A 67 13.38 -13.77 10.47
N ASP A 68 13.04 -13.50 11.74
CA ASP A 68 11.83 -13.92 12.44
C ASP A 68 10.76 -12.81 12.52
N MET A 69 10.89 -11.78 11.70
CA MET A 69 9.92 -10.69 11.63
C MET A 69 8.57 -11.19 11.11
N SER A 70 7.49 -10.88 11.83
CA SER A 70 6.12 -11.21 11.40
C SER A 70 5.74 -10.52 10.09
N VAL A 71 4.78 -11.08 9.36
CA VAL A 71 4.27 -10.46 8.13
C VAL A 71 3.71 -9.07 8.42
N ALA A 72 2.95 -8.91 9.50
CA ALA A 72 2.41 -7.61 9.89
C ALA A 72 3.51 -6.60 10.20
N SER A 73 4.51 -7.00 11.01
CA SER A 73 5.66 -6.14 11.34
C SER A 73 6.49 -5.78 10.10
N TYR A 74 6.64 -6.73 9.19
CA TYR A 74 7.29 -6.50 7.90
C TYR A 74 6.55 -5.45 7.06
N LEU A 75 5.22 -5.55 6.94
CA LEU A 75 4.41 -4.61 6.16
C LEU A 75 4.41 -3.21 6.78
N ILE A 76 4.39 -3.11 8.11
CA ILE A 76 4.54 -1.82 8.82
C ILE A 76 5.92 -1.21 8.54
N ALA A 77 6.99 -2.01 8.62
CA ALA A 77 8.34 -1.55 8.33
C ALA A 77 8.51 -1.13 6.87
N LEU A 78 7.92 -1.87 5.92
CA LEU A 78 7.93 -1.54 4.50
C LEU A 78 7.17 -0.23 4.23
N ASN A 79 5.99 -0.06 4.83
CA ASN A 79 5.19 1.15 4.76
C ASN A 79 5.99 2.37 5.22
N GLN A 80 6.62 2.28 6.40
CA GLN A 80 7.47 3.32 6.96
C GLN A 80 8.71 3.59 6.09
N LEU A 81 9.34 2.55 5.54
CA LEU A 81 10.51 2.68 4.69
C LEU A 81 10.19 3.44 3.41
N ILE A 82 9.08 3.10 2.74
CA ILE A 82 8.62 3.79 1.52
C ILE A 82 8.34 5.26 1.84
N TYR A 83 7.59 5.54 2.91
CA TYR A 83 7.31 6.89 3.38
C TYR A 83 8.59 7.72 3.60
N SER A 84 9.63 7.12 4.16
CA SER A 84 10.89 7.80 4.45
C SER A 84 11.80 8.00 3.24
N ARG A 85 11.63 7.21 2.18
CA ARG A 85 12.49 7.20 1.00
C ARG A 85 11.96 8.03 -0.15
N LEU A 86 10.65 8.15 -0.27
CA LEU A 86 10.02 8.90 -1.34
C LEU A 86 9.56 10.27 -0.84
N GLU A 87 9.72 11.28 -1.68
CA GLU A 87 9.20 12.62 -1.44
C GLU A 87 7.83 12.78 -2.11
N TYR A 88 6.85 13.32 -1.37
CA TYR A 88 5.55 13.63 -1.96
C TYR A 88 5.66 14.88 -2.83
N GLN A 89 5.43 14.71 -4.14
CA GLN A 89 5.67 15.73 -5.15
C GLN A 89 4.45 15.91 -6.06
N PRO A 90 3.46 16.75 -5.68
CA PRO A 90 2.30 17.02 -6.52
C PRO A 90 2.70 17.50 -7.93
N GLY A 91 2.10 16.89 -8.95
CA GLY A 91 2.33 17.26 -10.35
C GLY A 91 3.64 16.74 -10.96
N SER A 92 4.49 16.00 -10.23
CA SER A 92 5.72 15.40 -10.78
C SER A 92 5.41 14.18 -11.66
N THR A 93 4.32 13.49 -11.40
CA THR A 93 3.89 12.29 -12.10
C THR A 93 2.49 12.44 -12.68
N ASN A 94 2.10 11.52 -13.54
CA ASN A 94 0.78 11.43 -14.14
C ASN A 94 0.35 9.96 -14.23
N VAL A 95 -0.87 9.68 -14.68
CA VAL A 95 -1.44 8.34 -14.77
C VAL A 95 -0.68 7.34 -15.66
N HIS A 96 0.31 7.81 -16.42
CA HIS A 96 1.17 6.97 -17.26
C HIS A 96 2.58 6.81 -16.70
N SER A 97 2.90 7.49 -15.60
CA SER A 97 4.21 7.37 -14.95
C SER A 97 4.44 5.94 -14.47
N THR A 98 5.65 5.43 -14.71
CA THR A 98 6.05 4.07 -14.38
C THR A 98 6.84 4.04 -13.07
N LEU A 99 7.01 2.86 -12.47
CA LEU A 99 7.87 2.70 -11.30
C LEU A 99 9.32 3.17 -11.56
N LYS A 100 9.82 3.03 -12.79
CA LYS A 100 11.16 3.54 -13.16
C LYS A 100 11.27 5.05 -13.01
N ASP A 101 10.21 5.76 -13.39
CA ASP A 101 10.16 7.23 -13.23
C ASP A 101 10.16 7.59 -11.74
N VAL A 102 9.35 6.90 -10.93
CA VAL A 102 9.26 7.12 -9.48
C VAL A 102 10.61 6.87 -8.80
N PHE A 103 11.30 5.76 -9.12
CA PHE A 103 12.60 5.45 -8.54
C PHE A 103 13.72 6.38 -9.03
N ARG A 104 13.67 6.83 -10.30
CA ARG A 104 14.62 7.84 -10.80
C ARG A 104 14.51 9.15 -10.04
N ASP A 105 13.27 9.61 -9.81
CA ASP A 105 13.00 10.92 -9.24
C ASP A 105 12.85 10.87 -7.70
N MET A 106 12.81 9.66 -7.13
CA MET A 106 12.61 9.37 -5.71
C MET A 106 11.41 10.10 -5.11
N GLY A 107 10.31 10.17 -5.89
CA GLY A 107 9.12 10.87 -5.46
C GLY A 107 7.95 10.67 -6.40
N GLY A 108 6.79 11.19 -5.98
CA GLY A 108 5.54 11.08 -6.71
C GLY A 108 4.34 11.47 -5.87
N VAL A 109 3.14 11.01 -6.28
CA VAL A 109 1.89 11.21 -5.56
C VAL A 109 1.40 9.89 -4.93
N CYS A 110 0.27 9.90 -4.24
CA CYS A 110 -0.25 8.72 -3.51
C CYS A 110 -0.35 7.46 -4.38
N GLN A 111 -0.71 7.59 -5.65
CA GLN A 111 -0.72 6.50 -6.62
C GLN A 111 0.67 5.85 -6.74
N ASP A 112 1.72 6.63 -6.81
CA ASP A 112 3.09 6.15 -7.02
C ASP A 112 3.60 5.42 -5.78
N PHE A 113 3.36 5.96 -4.60
CA PHE A 113 3.67 5.29 -3.32
C PHE A 113 2.97 3.93 -3.21
N ALA A 114 1.69 3.88 -3.56
CA ALA A 114 0.94 2.63 -3.59
C ALA A 114 1.52 1.63 -4.60
N HIS A 115 1.91 2.06 -5.81
CA HIS A 115 2.52 1.19 -6.81
C HIS A 115 3.88 0.64 -6.36
N VAL A 116 4.71 1.44 -5.69
CA VAL A 116 5.97 0.98 -5.10
C VAL A 116 5.72 -0.09 -4.05
N MET A 117 4.77 0.13 -3.14
CA MET A 117 4.41 -0.85 -2.11
C MET A 117 3.86 -2.15 -2.70
N LEU A 118 2.99 -2.07 -3.70
CA LEU A 118 2.47 -3.24 -4.43
C LEU A 118 3.60 -4.06 -5.05
N ALA A 119 4.56 -3.41 -5.72
CA ALA A 119 5.68 -4.09 -6.35
C ALA A 119 6.56 -4.81 -5.31
N ALA A 120 6.83 -4.16 -4.18
CA ALA A 120 7.61 -4.73 -3.08
C ALA A 120 6.89 -5.93 -2.45
N CYS A 121 5.59 -5.81 -2.10
CA CYS A 121 4.79 -6.89 -1.53
C CYS A 121 4.72 -8.11 -2.47
N ARG A 122 4.42 -7.88 -3.75
CA ARG A 122 4.32 -8.96 -4.75
C ARG A 122 5.64 -9.65 -4.98
N SER A 123 6.77 -8.95 -4.87
CA SER A 123 8.11 -9.54 -4.98
C SER A 123 8.42 -10.53 -3.85
N CYS A 124 7.76 -10.38 -2.70
CA CYS A 124 7.86 -11.27 -1.53
C CYS A 124 6.75 -12.32 -1.47
N GLY A 125 5.87 -12.39 -2.49
CA GLY A 125 4.77 -13.35 -2.52
C GLY A 125 3.58 -12.97 -1.65
N ILE A 126 3.45 -11.72 -1.21
CA ILE A 126 2.32 -11.20 -0.46
C ILE A 126 1.28 -10.66 -1.45
N PRO A 127 0.08 -11.28 -1.54
CA PRO A 127 -0.99 -10.75 -2.37
C PRO A 127 -1.37 -9.35 -1.92
N SER A 128 -1.44 -8.44 -2.89
CA SER A 128 -1.72 -7.03 -2.60
C SER A 128 -2.52 -6.39 -3.71
N ARG A 129 -3.43 -5.49 -3.34
CA ARG A 129 -4.33 -4.80 -4.25
C ARG A 129 -4.31 -3.29 -4.04
N TYR A 130 -4.45 -2.57 -5.14
CA TYR A 130 -4.58 -1.12 -5.15
C TYR A 130 -5.98 -0.73 -4.71
N VAL A 131 -6.06 0.24 -3.81
CA VAL A 131 -7.33 0.83 -3.39
C VAL A 131 -7.32 2.32 -3.71
N SER A 132 -8.40 2.79 -4.31
CA SER A 132 -8.68 4.20 -4.53
C SER A 132 -9.92 4.60 -3.74
N GLY A 133 -9.82 5.68 -3.00
CA GLY A 133 -10.89 6.16 -2.15
C GLY A 133 -10.76 7.64 -1.82
N TYR A 134 -11.30 8.02 -0.68
CA TYR A 134 -11.32 9.40 -0.21
C TYR A 134 -10.72 9.50 1.18
N LEU A 135 -9.87 10.50 1.39
CA LEU A 135 -9.43 10.85 2.74
C LEU A 135 -10.47 11.73 3.41
N TYR A 136 -10.90 11.32 4.61
CA TYR A 136 -11.70 12.17 5.46
C TYR A 136 -10.78 13.04 6.33
N THR A 137 -10.88 14.33 6.17
CA THR A 137 -10.18 15.29 7.02
C THR A 137 -11.18 15.91 7.97
N ALA A 138 -11.00 15.69 9.28
CA ALA A 138 -11.88 16.31 10.29
C ALA A 138 -11.82 17.84 10.19
N PRO A 139 -12.95 18.56 10.38
CA PRO A 139 -12.97 20.02 10.37
C PRO A 139 -11.94 20.59 11.36
N GLY A 140 -11.10 21.53 10.88
CA GLY A 140 -10.05 22.16 11.68
C GLY A 140 -8.69 21.45 11.67
N ARG A 141 -8.54 20.32 11.00
CA ARG A 141 -7.23 19.76 10.64
C ARG A 141 -6.96 20.08 9.18
N GLU A 142 -5.89 20.83 8.92
CA GLU A 142 -5.38 20.94 7.56
C GLU A 142 -4.88 19.56 7.15
N SER A 143 -5.44 19.02 6.07
CA SER A 143 -4.90 17.82 5.45
C SER A 143 -3.51 18.16 4.95
N LEU A 144 -2.54 17.29 5.20
CA LEU A 144 -1.18 17.44 4.67
C LEU A 144 -1.18 17.53 3.13
N HIS A 145 -2.27 17.06 2.49
CA HIS A 145 -2.44 17.04 1.03
C HIS A 145 -3.89 17.39 0.63
N ALA A 146 -4.42 18.49 1.19
CA ALA A 146 -5.83 18.90 1.15
C ALA A 146 -6.41 19.23 -0.25
N GLU A 147 -5.64 19.19 -1.31
CA GLU A 147 -6.12 19.55 -2.64
C GLU A 147 -6.74 18.39 -3.44
N GLU A 148 -6.61 17.15 -3.00
CA GLU A 148 -7.13 15.99 -3.73
C GLU A 148 -8.27 15.32 -2.96
N ALA A 149 -9.45 15.37 -3.55
CA ALA A 149 -10.64 14.66 -3.04
C ALA A 149 -10.49 13.13 -3.09
N THR A 150 -9.49 12.61 -3.79
CA THR A 150 -9.18 11.18 -3.95
C THR A 150 -7.83 10.82 -3.35
N HIS A 151 -7.74 9.60 -2.84
CA HIS A 151 -6.50 9.04 -2.27
C HIS A 151 -6.29 7.60 -2.73
N ALA A 152 -5.04 7.14 -2.62
CA ALA A 152 -4.68 5.78 -2.97
C ALA A 152 -3.84 5.14 -1.86
N TRP A 153 -4.14 3.86 -1.58
CA TRP A 153 -3.39 3.03 -0.64
C TRP A 153 -3.34 1.57 -1.10
N VAL A 154 -2.79 0.70 -0.30
CA VAL A 154 -2.65 -0.73 -0.60
C VAL A 154 -3.36 -1.55 0.46
N GLU A 155 -4.05 -2.59 0.04
CA GLU A 155 -4.47 -3.65 0.93
C GLU A 155 -3.65 -4.92 0.67
N CYS A 156 -3.16 -5.54 1.74
CA CYS A 156 -2.39 -6.76 1.73
C CYS A 156 -3.17 -7.89 2.41
N LEU A 157 -3.13 -9.08 1.83
CA LEU A 157 -3.69 -10.28 2.45
C LEU A 157 -2.75 -10.74 3.56
N LEU A 158 -3.24 -10.83 4.80
CA LEU A 158 -2.47 -11.29 5.96
C LEU A 158 -2.78 -12.75 6.33
N PRO A 159 -1.99 -13.36 7.23
CA PRO A 159 -2.17 -14.75 7.66
C PRO A 159 -3.49 -15.07 8.37
N ASP A 160 -4.28 -14.08 8.76
CA ASP A 160 -5.66 -14.25 9.24
C ASP A 160 -6.68 -14.49 8.10
N GLY A 161 -6.23 -14.38 6.85
CA GLY A 161 -7.05 -14.51 5.65
C GLY A 161 -7.80 -13.24 5.26
N GLU A 162 -7.57 -12.13 5.96
CA GLU A 162 -8.23 -10.85 5.75
C GLU A 162 -7.32 -9.85 5.03
N TRP A 163 -7.96 -8.84 4.41
CA TRP A 163 -7.27 -7.75 3.74
C TRP A 163 -7.09 -6.56 4.68
N HIS A 164 -5.84 -6.14 4.89
CA HIS A 164 -5.49 -5.02 5.75
C HIS A 164 -4.87 -3.87 4.97
N GLY A 165 -5.29 -2.64 5.29
CA GLY A 165 -4.89 -1.43 4.59
C GLY A 165 -3.58 -0.82 5.11
N PHE A 166 -2.73 -0.38 4.18
CA PHE A 166 -1.45 0.29 4.43
C PHE A 166 -1.35 1.52 3.53
N ASP A 167 -1.15 2.68 4.12
CA ASP A 167 -1.00 3.95 3.41
C ASP A 167 0.46 4.43 3.46
N PRO A 168 1.28 4.10 2.46
CA PRO A 168 2.68 4.49 2.43
C PRO A 168 2.90 6.00 2.20
N THR A 169 1.89 6.73 1.76
CA THR A 169 1.97 8.18 1.56
C THR A 169 1.95 8.94 2.88
N ASN A 170 1.17 8.45 3.84
CA ASN A 170 0.98 9.09 5.14
C ASN A 170 1.60 8.29 6.30
N ASN A 171 2.20 7.14 6.03
CA ASN A 171 2.71 6.19 7.02
C ASN A 171 1.64 5.77 8.05
N LEU A 172 0.45 5.44 7.54
CA LEU A 172 -0.69 5.04 8.35
C LEU A 172 -1.17 3.64 7.97
N LEU A 173 -1.99 3.03 8.85
CA LEU A 173 -2.87 1.93 8.49
C LEU A 173 -4.22 2.51 8.05
N ALA A 174 -4.81 1.94 7.00
CA ALA A 174 -6.05 2.42 6.40
C ALA A 174 -7.21 1.44 6.63
#